data_cb69d6ac14c07b3e6b74013e0c2c735c
#
_entry.id   cb69d6ac14c07b3e6b74013e0c2c735c
#
_cell.length_a   1.000
_cell.length_b   1.000
_cell.length_c   1.000
_cell.angle_alpha   90.00
_cell.angle_beta   90.00
_cell.angle_gamma   90.00
#
_symmetry.space_group_name_H-M   'P 1'
#
loop_
_entity.id
_entity.type
_entity.pdbx_description
1 polymer ?
#
loop_
_entity_poly.entity_id
_entity_poly.type
_entity_poly.pdbx_seq_one_letter_code
_entity_poly.pdbx_strand_id
1 'polypeptide(L)'
;LDRHEKEYGKYFNRVSFTLEGTDFDEPTDERIKKAAEGRVDNKLVTLLFDYSRFLLICSNGIGTQPANLQGIWNEELLPLWRGNYTININTQMNYWTVNACDLPEMHIPLLNMLRDLKNKGNHFGLNGWAPFHNTDIWRDNSVKSYNPAGGWWVTGGAWLCRHIWEHYLHTRDIKFLEESYDILVSQADFLKDYMTEANGEL
;
A
#
# COMPACT_ATOMS: atom_id res chain seq x y z
N LEU A 1 19.53 21.51 -4.48
CA LEU A 1 19.91 20.34 -3.68
C LEU A 1 19.45 20.54 -2.23
N ASP A 2 19.88 21.58 -1.52
CA ASP A 2 19.59 21.86 -0.10
C ASP A 2 18.10 21.85 0.25
N ARG A 3 17.24 22.41 -0.62
CA ARG A 3 15.79 22.36 -0.42
C ARG A 3 15.26 20.94 -0.48
N HIS A 4 15.76 20.13 -1.41
CA HIS A 4 15.36 18.73 -1.57
C HIS A 4 15.81 17.91 -0.35
N GLU A 5 17.06 18.03 0.06
CA GLU A 5 17.60 17.35 1.23
C GLU A 5 16.84 17.70 2.51
N LYS A 6 16.50 18.99 2.67
CA LYS A 6 15.71 19.45 3.81
C LYS A 6 14.30 18.86 3.81
N GLU A 7 13.62 18.83 2.65
CA GLU A 7 12.26 18.27 2.55
C GLU A 7 12.28 16.75 2.78
N TYR A 8 13.20 16.02 2.17
CA TYR A 8 13.36 14.59 2.36
C TYR A 8 13.73 14.25 3.81
N GLY A 9 14.67 14.98 4.39
CA GLY A 9 15.14 14.79 5.77
C GLY A 9 14.06 14.94 6.82
N LYS A 10 12.99 15.71 6.57
CA LYS A 10 11.83 15.82 7.48
C LYS A 10 11.19 14.46 7.80
N TYR A 11 11.22 13.55 6.85
CA TYR A 11 10.65 12.22 6.98
C TYR A 11 11.74 11.18 7.30
N PHE A 12 12.83 11.21 6.55
CA PHE A 12 13.87 10.21 6.67
C PHE A 12 14.55 10.20 8.04
N ASN A 13 14.79 11.37 8.62
CA ASN A 13 15.50 11.51 9.90
C ASN A 13 14.64 11.21 11.13
N ARG A 14 13.36 10.88 10.99
CA ARG A 14 12.48 10.55 12.12
C ARG A 14 12.82 9.23 12.80
N VAL A 15 13.30 8.27 12.02
CA VAL A 15 13.64 6.93 12.50
C VAL A 15 15.03 6.56 12.02
N SER A 16 15.83 6.02 12.91
CA SER A 16 17.11 5.39 12.59
C SER A 16 17.11 3.96 13.09
N PHE A 17 17.61 3.05 12.26
CA PHE A 17 17.78 1.65 12.60
C PHE A 17 19.22 1.24 12.30
N THR A 18 19.92 0.72 13.29
CA THR A 18 21.31 0.30 13.14
C THR A 18 21.53 -1.03 13.81
N LEU A 19 22.14 -1.94 13.08
CA LEU A 19 22.64 -3.20 13.63
C LEU A 19 24.16 -3.15 13.68
N GLU A 20 24.73 -3.56 14.79
CA GLU A 20 26.16 -3.75 14.89
C GLU A 20 26.63 -4.91 14.02
N GLY A 21 27.81 -4.79 13.44
CA GLY A 21 28.36 -5.82 12.57
C GLY A 21 29.59 -5.33 11.82
N THR A 22 30.19 -6.23 11.07
CA THR A 22 31.35 -5.94 10.24
C THR A 22 30.97 -5.00 9.11
N ASP A 23 31.76 -3.96 8.91
CA ASP A 23 31.71 -3.13 7.71
C ASP A 23 32.47 -3.85 6.59
N PHE A 24 31.76 -4.19 5.52
CA PHE A 24 32.35 -4.80 4.34
C PHE A 24 32.57 -3.73 3.28
N ASP A 25 33.83 -3.53 2.89
CA ASP A 25 34.24 -2.61 1.81
C ASP A 25 34.07 -3.28 0.44
N GLU A 26 32.85 -3.69 0.15
CA GLU A 26 32.48 -4.36 -1.08
C GLU A 26 31.26 -3.66 -1.69
N PRO A 27 31.12 -3.64 -3.03
CA PRO A 27 29.88 -3.16 -3.67
C PRO A 27 28.66 -3.92 -3.19
N THR A 28 27.51 -3.24 -3.16
CA THR A 28 26.26 -3.80 -2.61
C THR A 28 25.82 -5.08 -3.30
N ASP A 29 26.00 -5.18 -4.62
CA ASP A 29 25.67 -6.38 -5.40
C ASP A 29 26.49 -7.60 -5.00
N GLU A 30 27.79 -7.41 -4.70
CA GLU A 30 28.65 -8.47 -4.18
C GLU A 30 28.28 -8.85 -2.75
N ARG A 31 27.90 -7.88 -1.91
CA ARG A 31 27.41 -8.13 -0.56
C ARG A 31 26.13 -8.97 -0.60
N ILE A 32 25.19 -8.66 -1.50
CA ILE A 32 23.94 -9.43 -1.70
C ILE A 32 24.24 -10.88 -2.10
N LYS A 33 25.16 -11.10 -3.07
CA LYS A 33 25.55 -12.46 -3.49
C LYS A 33 26.07 -13.29 -2.31
N LYS A 34 27.01 -12.71 -1.56
CA LYS A 34 27.59 -13.38 -0.39
C LYS A 34 26.58 -13.60 0.75
N ALA A 35 25.63 -12.71 0.92
CA ALA A 35 24.53 -12.92 1.88
C ALA A 35 23.63 -14.08 1.45
N ALA A 36 23.35 -14.23 0.16
CA ALA A 36 22.62 -15.37 -0.38
C ALA A 36 23.37 -16.72 -0.20
N GLU A 37 24.70 -16.68 -0.09
CA GLU A 37 25.58 -17.80 0.24
C GLU A 37 25.68 -18.08 1.75
N GLY A 38 24.98 -17.30 2.58
CA GLY A 38 24.92 -17.48 4.04
C GLY A 38 25.81 -16.54 4.87
N ARG A 39 26.48 -15.56 4.26
CA ARG A 39 27.23 -14.55 5.05
C ARG A 39 26.26 -13.65 5.82
N VAL A 40 26.48 -13.52 7.12
CA VAL A 40 25.74 -12.55 7.96
C VAL A 40 26.28 -11.13 7.70
N ASP A 41 25.44 -10.26 7.18
CA ASP A 41 25.79 -8.87 6.88
C ASP A 41 24.73 -7.93 7.48
N ASN A 42 24.90 -7.56 8.75
CA ASN A 42 23.98 -6.70 9.48
C ASN A 42 23.89 -5.28 8.91
N LYS A 43 24.97 -4.78 8.33
CA LYS A 43 24.99 -3.47 7.68
C LYS A 43 24.20 -3.47 6.36
N LEU A 44 24.14 -4.61 5.68
CA LEU A 44 23.25 -4.77 4.51
C LEU A 44 21.77 -4.75 4.93
N VAL A 45 21.43 -5.34 6.09
CA VAL A 45 20.06 -5.27 6.64
C VAL A 45 19.69 -3.84 7.00
N THR A 46 20.59 -3.08 7.64
CA THR A 46 20.40 -1.65 7.92
C THR A 46 20.17 -0.87 6.63
N LEU A 47 21.01 -1.11 5.60
CA LEU A 47 20.86 -0.47 4.30
C LEU A 47 19.51 -0.79 3.64
N LEU A 48 19.06 -2.05 3.73
CA LEU A 48 17.75 -2.46 3.18
C LEU A 48 16.60 -1.73 3.87
N PHE A 49 16.67 -1.57 5.20
CA PHE A 49 15.68 -0.81 5.95
C PHE A 49 15.61 0.65 5.48
N ASP A 50 16.76 1.32 5.41
CA ASP A 50 16.83 2.72 4.97
C ASP A 50 16.41 2.90 3.52
N TYR A 51 16.82 1.98 2.64
CA TYR A 51 16.44 1.99 1.23
C TYR A 51 14.94 1.77 1.03
N SER A 52 14.33 0.89 1.81
CA SER A 52 12.87 0.67 1.77
C SER A 52 12.10 1.92 2.18
N ARG A 53 12.56 2.62 3.23
CA ARG A 53 12.00 3.92 3.63
C ARG A 53 12.20 4.99 2.56
N PHE A 54 13.38 5.04 1.94
CA PHE A 54 13.64 5.92 0.81
C PHE A 54 12.65 5.71 -0.33
N LEU A 55 12.44 4.46 -0.76
CA LEU A 55 11.49 4.14 -1.82
C LEU A 55 10.06 4.58 -1.46
N LEU A 56 9.65 4.37 -0.22
CA LEU A 56 8.32 4.74 0.26
C LEU A 56 8.12 6.26 0.29
N ILE A 57 9.10 7.01 0.80
CA ILE A 57 9.08 8.47 0.84
C ILE A 57 9.05 9.07 -0.56
N CYS A 58 9.85 8.53 -1.47
CA CYS A 58 9.97 9.05 -2.83
C CYS A 58 8.77 8.72 -3.73
N SER A 59 8.06 7.62 -3.45
CA SER A 59 6.91 7.19 -4.26
C SER A 59 5.57 7.68 -3.73
N ASN A 60 5.54 8.33 -2.56
CA ASN A 60 4.32 8.79 -1.93
C ASN A 60 4.49 10.21 -1.39
N GLY A 61 3.39 10.93 -1.31
CA GLY A 61 3.35 12.27 -0.72
C GLY A 61 1.93 12.80 -0.74
N ILE A 62 1.67 13.81 0.08
CA ILE A 62 0.35 14.47 0.11
C ILE A 62 0.05 15.04 -1.28
N GLY A 63 -1.09 14.65 -1.85
CA GLY A 63 -1.54 15.09 -3.17
C GLY A 63 -1.02 14.26 -4.35
N THR A 64 -0.25 13.19 -4.10
CA THR A 64 0.19 12.27 -5.15
C THR A 64 -0.76 11.07 -5.31
N GLN A 65 -0.52 10.26 -6.36
CA GLN A 65 -1.11 8.94 -6.46
C GLN A 65 -0.39 7.96 -5.51
N PRO A 66 -1.06 6.87 -5.08
CA PRO A 66 -0.40 5.82 -4.33
C PRO A 66 0.73 5.16 -5.15
N ALA A 67 1.70 4.57 -4.48
CA ALA A 67 2.67 3.68 -5.11
C ALA A 67 1.97 2.47 -5.72
N ASN A 68 2.24 2.19 -7.01
CA ASN A 68 1.76 1.00 -7.69
C ASN A 68 2.72 -0.20 -7.49
N LEU A 69 2.59 -1.27 -8.30
CA LEU A 69 3.47 -2.45 -8.23
C LEU A 69 4.96 -2.13 -8.38
N GLN A 70 5.30 -1.01 -9.03
CA GLN A 70 6.68 -0.55 -9.26
C GLN A 70 7.00 0.76 -8.52
N GLY A 71 6.18 1.13 -7.52
CA GLY A 71 6.29 2.44 -6.89
C GLY A 71 5.92 3.54 -7.87
N ILE A 72 6.93 4.28 -8.35
CA ILE A 72 6.83 5.26 -9.45
C ILE A 72 7.87 5.00 -10.53
N TRP A 73 8.70 3.96 -10.37
CA TRP A 73 9.83 3.67 -11.27
C TRP A 73 9.39 2.69 -12.34
N ASN A 74 9.04 3.23 -13.49
CA ASN A 74 8.71 2.48 -14.68
C ASN A 74 9.09 3.29 -15.92
N GLU A 75 9.83 2.68 -16.82
CA GLU A 75 10.23 3.26 -18.10
C GLU A 75 9.58 2.55 -19.30
N GLU A 76 8.82 1.48 -19.04
CA GLU A 76 8.21 0.69 -20.10
C GLU A 76 6.79 1.20 -20.42
N LEU A 77 6.43 1.19 -21.71
CA LEU A 77 5.07 1.52 -22.16
C LEU A 77 4.05 0.48 -21.68
N LEU A 78 4.44 -0.78 -21.61
CA LEU A 78 3.64 -1.90 -21.12
C LEU A 78 4.41 -2.60 -19.99
N PRO A 79 4.41 -2.05 -18.78
CA PRO A 79 5.11 -2.62 -17.65
C PRO A 79 4.50 -3.96 -17.22
N LEU A 80 5.29 -4.76 -16.53
CA LEU A 80 4.83 -6.01 -15.92
C LEU A 80 3.59 -5.77 -15.06
N TRP A 81 2.55 -6.57 -15.26
CA TRP A 81 1.24 -6.41 -14.61
C TRP A 81 0.60 -5.03 -14.82
N ARG A 82 1.04 -4.30 -15.89
CA ARG A 82 0.54 -2.98 -16.29
C ARG A 82 0.71 -1.89 -15.22
N GLY A 83 1.58 -2.09 -14.22
CA GLY A 83 1.76 -1.16 -13.12
C GLY A 83 0.46 -0.85 -12.34
N ASN A 84 -0.50 -1.77 -12.32
CA ASN A 84 -1.79 -1.56 -11.65
C ASN A 84 -1.64 -1.54 -10.12
N TYR A 85 -2.69 -1.09 -9.44
CA TYR A 85 -2.89 -1.31 -8.02
C TYR A 85 -3.55 -2.69 -7.84
N THR A 86 -2.73 -3.70 -7.57
CA THR A 86 -3.20 -5.07 -7.37
C THR A 86 -3.63 -5.26 -5.93
N ILE A 87 -4.92 -5.55 -5.72
CA ILE A 87 -5.59 -5.44 -4.41
C ILE A 87 -5.64 -6.77 -3.65
N ASN A 88 -5.25 -7.87 -4.26
CA ASN A 88 -5.28 -9.15 -3.55
C ASN A 88 -4.16 -9.32 -2.50
N ILE A 89 -3.12 -8.48 -2.50
CA ILE A 89 -2.08 -8.34 -1.48
C ILE A 89 -1.12 -7.17 -1.73
N ASN A 90 -0.72 -6.93 -2.97
CA ASN A 90 0.42 -6.06 -3.30
C ASN A 90 0.21 -4.62 -2.82
N THR A 91 -0.95 -4.04 -3.09
CA THR A 91 -1.28 -2.69 -2.64
C THR A 91 -1.26 -2.60 -1.12
N GLN A 92 -1.82 -3.56 -0.42
CA GLN A 92 -1.79 -3.60 1.04
C GLN A 92 -0.36 -3.72 1.57
N MET A 93 0.44 -4.63 1.01
CA MET A 93 1.81 -4.91 1.45
C MET A 93 2.72 -3.70 1.28
N ASN A 94 2.57 -2.92 0.21
CA ASN A 94 3.36 -1.71 -0.03
C ASN A 94 3.26 -0.71 1.13
N TYR A 95 2.17 -0.75 1.91
CA TYR A 95 1.91 0.21 2.98
C TYR A 95 1.99 -0.36 4.39
N TRP A 96 2.35 -1.64 4.57
CA TRP A 96 2.42 -2.23 5.91
C TRP A 96 3.42 -1.56 6.83
N THR A 97 4.46 -0.96 6.28
CA THR A 97 5.55 -0.35 7.04
C THR A 97 5.36 1.14 7.33
N VAL A 98 4.41 1.83 6.66
CA VAL A 98 4.28 3.29 6.75
C VAL A 98 4.15 3.80 8.18
N ASN A 99 3.28 3.18 8.96
CA ASN A 99 3.03 3.59 10.33
C ASN A 99 4.18 3.18 11.27
N ALA A 100 4.66 1.95 11.15
CA ALA A 100 5.77 1.45 11.98
C ALA A 100 7.09 2.21 11.74
N CYS A 101 7.25 2.81 10.56
CA CYS A 101 8.42 3.61 10.20
C CYS A 101 8.22 5.13 10.38
N ASP A 102 7.18 5.55 11.12
CA ASP A 102 6.83 6.95 11.38
C ASP A 102 6.69 7.78 10.09
N LEU A 103 5.94 7.23 9.13
CA LEU A 103 5.67 7.85 7.82
C LEU A 103 4.15 7.92 7.52
N PRO A 104 3.29 8.34 8.46
CA PRO A 104 1.84 8.32 8.26
C PRO A 104 1.38 9.18 7.07
N GLU A 105 2.13 10.23 6.72
CA GLU A 105 1.83 11.08 5.57
C GLU A 105 1.96 10.32 4.24
N MET A 106 2.85 9.31 4.17
CA MET A 106 3.00 8.45 2.99
C MET A 106 1.83 7.47 2.83
N HIS A 107 1.00 7.33 3.84
CA HIS A 107 -0.24 6.55 3.78
C HIS A 107 -1.39 7.30 3.09
N ILE A 108 -1.38 8.63 3.14
CA ILE A 108 -2.50 9.47 2.67
C ILE A 108 -2.90 9.20 1.20
N PRO A 109 -1.98 8.99 0.24
CA PRO A 109 -2.38 8.67 -1.13
C PRO A 109 -3.23 7.41 -1.23
N LEU A 110 -2.92 6.35 -0.48
CA LEU A 110 -3.73 5.14 -0.42
C LEU A 110 -5.11 5.42 0.19
N LEU A 111 -5.16 6.15 1.29
CA LEU A 111 -6.42 6.48 1.97
C LEU A 111 -7.34 7.33 1.08
N ASN A 112 -6.78 8.25 0.29
CA ASN A 112 -7.51 8.98 -0.73
C ASN A 112 -8.02 8.06 -1.85
N MET A 113 -7.24 7.08 -2.28
CA MET A 113 -7.68 6.07 -3.25
C MET A 113 -8.89 5.28 -2.73
N LEU A 114 -8.94 4.93 -1.45
CA LEU A 114 -10.10 4.26 -0.86
C LEU A 114 -11.36 5.13 -0.93
N ARG A 115 -11.23 6.43 -0.64
CA ARG A 115 -12.34 7.39 -0.77
C ARG A 115 -12.84 7.50 -2.22
N ASP A 116 -11.91 7.55 -3.17
CA ASP A 116 -12.25 7.59 -4.60
C ASP A 116 -12.99 6.30 -5.02
N LEU A 117 -12.51 5.13 -4.61
CA LEU A 117 -13.14 3.84 -4.90
C LEU A 117 -14.53 3.73 -4.28
N LYS A 118 -14.70 4.21 -3.04
CA LYS A 118 -16.00 4.29 -2.38
C LYS A 118 -16.98 5.15 -3.20
N ASN A 119 -16.52 6.29 -3.73
CA ASN A 119 -17.34 7.17 -4.56
C ASN A 119 -17.70 6.56 -5.92
N LYS A 120 -16.92 5.60 -6.42
CA LYS A 120 -17.24 4.82 -7.64
C LYS A 120 -18.32 3.76 -7.40
N GLY A 121 -18.48 3.30 -6.16
CA GLY A 121 -19.43 2.25 -5.81
C GLY A 121 -19.03 0.87 -6.33
N ASN A 122 -19.98 0.15 -6.94
CA ASN A 122 -19.76 -1.15 -7.57
C ASN A 122 -20.60 -1.31 -8.85
N HIS A 123 -20.25 -2.31 -9.66
CA HIS A 123 -20.92 -2.57 -10.95
C HIS A 123 -22.10 -3.55 -10.86
N PHE A 124 -22.48 -4.00 -9.68
CA PHE A 124 -23.47 -5.07 -9.49
C PHE A 124 -24.84 -4.56 -9.03
N GLY A 125 -25.00 -3.25 -8.83
CA GLY A 125 -26.23 -2.68 -8.31
C GLY A 125 -26.48 -3.00 -6.82
N LEU A 126 -25.47 -3.47 -6.11
CA LEU A 126 -25.50 -3.67 -4.65
C LEU A 126 -25.24 -2.34 -3.94
N ASN A 127 -25.64 -2.25 -2.68
CA ASN A 127 -25.21 -1.13 -1.85
C ASN A 127 -23.68 -1.13 -1.65
N GLY A 128 -23.12 0.03 -1.31
CA GLY A 128 -21.72 0.17 -0.99
C GLY A 128 -20.76 0.10 -2.18
N TRP A 129 -19.51 -0.27 -1.92
CA TRP A 129 -18.42 -0.24 -2.90
C TRP A 129 -17.59 -1.51 -2.87
N ALA A 130 -17.00 -1.84 -4.01
CA ALA A 130 -16.09 -2.97 -4.12
C ALA A 130 -15.04 -2.71 -5.19
N PRO A 131 -13.75 -2.64 -4.83
CA PRO A 131 -12.69 -2.89 -5.77
C PRO A 131 -12.51 -4.41 -5.87
N PHE A 132 -12.25 -4.91 -7.05
CA PHE A 132 -11.93 -6.31 -7.22
C PHE A 132 -10.42 -6.53 -7.19
N HIS A 133 -9.88 -7.43 -8.01
CA HIS A 133 -8.47 -7.79 -7.96
C HIS A 133 -7.53 -6.62 -8.27
N ASN A 134 -7.91 -5.72 -9.18
CA ASN A 134 -7.10 -4.58 -9.59
C ASN A 134 -7.92 -3.30 -9.69
N THR A 135 -7.27 -2.18 -9.45
CA THR A 135 -7.72 -0.86 -9.90
C THR A 135 -6.57 -0.11 -10.58
N ASP A 136 -6.86 1.05 -11.13
CA ASP A 136 -5.90 1.89 -11.82
C ASP A 136 -5.95 3.34 -11.30
N ILE A 137 -5.19 4.25 -11.95
CA ILE A 137 -5.17 5.67 -11.58
C ILE A 137 -6.53 6.35 -11.73
N TRP A 138 -7.45 5.77 -12.53
CA TRP A 138 -8.80 6.26 -12.76
C TRP A 138 -9.83 5.65 -11.80
N ARG A 139 -9.37 4.77 -10.90
CA ARG A 139 -10.21 4.04 -9.94
C ARG A 139 -11.26 3.17 -10.63
N ASP A 140 -10.88 2.56 -11.74
CA ASP A 140 -11.75 1.56 -12.32
C ASP A 140 -11.89 0.36 -11.36
N ASN A 141 -13.12 0.08 -10.98
CA ASN A 141 -13.50 -0.99 -10.07
C ASN A 141 -14.26 -2.13 -10.77
N SER A 142 -14.12 -2.25 -12.09
CA SER A 142 -14.64 -3.38 -12.84
C SER A 142 -13.82 -4.65 -12.59
N VAL A 143 -14.43 -5.81 -12.85
CA VAL A 143 -13.70 -7.09 -12.78
C VAL A 143 -12.72 -7.17 -13.95
N LYS A 144 -11.53 -6.65 -13.76
CA LYS A 144 -10.44 -6.69 -14.74
C LYS A 144 -9.62 -7.96 -14.56
N SER A 145 -9.90 -8.98 -15.34
CA SER A 145 -9.00 -10.11 -15.47
C SER A 145 -9.22 -10.84 -16.77
N TYR A 146 -8.15 -11.33 -17.37
CA TYR A 146 -8.22 -12.33 -18.44
C TYR A 146 -8.81 -13.66 -17.96
N ASN A 147 -8.80 -13.87 -16.65
CA ASN A 147 -9.45 -14.98 -15.97
C ASN A 147 -10.48 -14.41 -14.98
N PRO A 148 -11.79 -14.52 -15.27
CA PRO A 148 -12.84 -14.00 -14.39
C PRO A 148 -12.72 -14.50 -12.95
N ALA A 149 -12.34 -15.76 -12.74
CA ALA A 149 -12.16 -16.31 -11.39
C ALA A 149 -11.02 -15.62 -10.62
N GLY A 150 -9.93 -15.26 -11.29
CA GLY A 150 -8.84 -14.50 -10.67
C GLY A 150 -9.16 -13.02 -10.48
N GLY A 151 -10.06 -12.46 -11.28
CA GLY A 151 -10.51 -11.06 -11.16
C GLY A 151 -11.50 -10.83 -10.02
N TRP A 152 -12.18 -11.86 -9.60
CA TRP A 152 -13.25 -11.81 -8.62
C TRP A 152 -12.74 -11.84 -7.19
N TRP A 153 -12.32 -10.69 -6.66
CA TRP A 153 -11.72 -10.54 -5.33
C TRP A 153 -12.61 -9.68 -4.43
N VAL A 154 -13.73 -10.23 -3.95
CA VAL A 154 -14.80 -9.50 -3.24
C VAL A 154 -14.36 -8.92 -1.89
N THR A 155 -13.37 -9.54 -1.25
CA THR A 155 -12.87 -9.10 0.07
C THR A 155 -11.81 -7.99 -0.02
N GLY A 156 -11.47 -7.55 -1.22
CA GLY A 156 -10.42 -6.54 -1.43
C GLY A 156 -10.68 -5.23 -0.72
N GLY A 157 -11.91 -4.72 -0.80
CA GLY A 157 -12.30 -3.49 -0.12
C GLY A 157 -12.24 -3.60 1.40
N ALA A 158 -12.71 -4.71 1.96
CA ALA A 158 -12.63 -4.96 3.40
C ALA A 158 -11.18 -5.03 3.89
N TRP A 159 -10.28 -5.66 3.11
CA TRP A 159 -8.87 -5.70 3.45
C TRP A 159 -8.23 -4.31 3.37
N LEU A 160 -8.56 -3.51 2.37
CA LEU A 160 -8.10 -2.13 2.27
C LEU A 160 -8.62 -1.25 3.43
N CYS A 161 -9.84 -1.47 3.91
CA CYS A 161 -10.40 -0.76 5.05
C CYS A 161 -9.56 -0.90 6.34
N ARG A 162 -8.79 -1.99 6.49
CA ARG A 162 -7.84 -2.12 7.60
C ARG A 162 -6.82 -1.00 7.65
N HIS A 163 -6.41 -0.44 6.52
CA HIS A 163 -5.48 0.69 6.46
C HIS A 163 -6.02 1.94 7.15
N ILE A 164 -7.33 2.19 7.08
CA ILE A 164 -7.98 3.30 7.81
C ILE A 164 -7.82 3.09 9.31
N TRP A 165 -8.14 1.88 9.79
CA TRP A 165 -8.05 1.54 11.20
C TRP A 165 -6.62 1.58 11.72
N GLU A 166 -5.67 1.00 10.99
CA GLU A 166 -4.25 0.99 11.34
C GLU A 166 -3.65 2.40 11.36
N HIS A 167 -4.05 3.26 10.41
CA HIS A 167 -3.65 4.67 10.43
C HIS A 167 -4.13 5.39 11.69
N TYR A 168 -5.40 5.21 12.05
CA TYR A 168 -5.95 5.75 13.29
C TYR A 168 -5.24 5.20 14.54
N LEU A 169 -4.96 3.92 14.60
CA LEU A 169 -4.27 3.33 15.75
C LEU A 169 -2.89 3.96 16.02
N HIS A 170 -2.18 4.37 14.98
CA HIS A 170 -0.87 4.99 15.08
C HIS A 170 -0.96 6.50 15.33
N THR A 171 -1.80 7.20 14.58
CA THR A 171 -1.88 8.67 14.66
C THR A 171 -2.77 9.17 15.79
N ARG A 172 -3.76 8.36 16.22
CA ARG A 172 -4.82 8.74 17.15
C ARG A 172 -5.64 9.95 16.66
N ASP A 173 -5.63 10.21 15.37
CA ASP A 173 -6.41 11.27 14.75
C ASP A 173 -7.88 10.84 14.65
N ILE A 174 -8.68 11.26 15.62
CA ILE A 174 -10.10 10.96 15.67
C ILE A 174 -10.87 11.64 14.54
N LYS A 175 -10.43 12.84 14.13
CA LYS A 175 -11.07 13.57 13.05
C LYS A 175 -10.89 12.82 11.71
N PHE A 176 -9.70 12.31 11.45
CA PHE A 176 -9.46 11.44 10.29
C PHE A 176 -10.38 10.22 10.30
N LEU A 177 -10.54 9.56 11.47
CA LEU A 177 -11.40 8.39 11.58
C LEU A 177 -12.87 8.74 11.31
N GLU A 178 -13.36 9.86 11.88
CA GLU A 178 -14.73 10.36 11.63
C GLU A 178 -14.96 10.63 10.14
N GLU A 179 -14.01 11.32 9.48
CA GLU A 179 -14.06 11.64 8.05
C GLU A 179 -13.94 10.40 7.13
N SER A 180 -13.45 9.29 7.64
CA SER A 180 -13.24 8.04 6.88
C SER A 180 -14.23 6.94 7.25
N TYR A 181 -15.07 7.16 8.27
CA TYR A 181 -15.96 6.14 8.80
C TYR A 181 -17.00 5.66 7.79
N ASP A 182 -17.48 6.54 6.93
CA ASP A 182 -18.43 6.24 5.86
C ASP A 182 -17.86 5.25 4.82
N ILE A 183 -16.54 5.22 4.64
CA ILE A 183 -15.87 4.23 3.78
C ILE A 183 -16.01 2.83 4.37
N LEU A 184 -15.84 2.70 5.69
CA LEU A 184 -15.97 1.44 6.41
C LEU A 184 -17.42 0.92 6.38
N VAL A 185 -18.38 1.79 6.69
CA VAL A 185 -19.80 1.46 6.67
C VAL A 185 -20.24 1.01 5.28
N SER A 186 -19.90 1.78 4.26
CA SER A 186 -20.25 1.48 2.87
C SER A 186 -19.61 0.17 2.36
N GLN A 187 -18.44 -0.21 2.86
CA GLN A 187 -17.85 -1.52 2.55
C GLN A 187 -18.59 -2.67 3.27
N ALA A 188 -19.03 -2.44 4.50
CA ALA A 188 -19.84 -3.41 5.22
C ALA A 188 -21.22 -3.63 4.56
N ASP A 189 -21.84 -2.57 4.05
CA ASP A 189 -23.09 -2.64 3.28
C ASP A 189 -22.93 -3.49 2.02
N PHE A 190 -21.81 -3.33 1.29
CA PHE A 190 -21.51 -4.16 0.13
C PHE A 190 -21.41 -5.65 0.51
N LEU A 191 -20.64 -5.97 1.56
CA LEU A 191 -20.50 -7.37 1.98
C LEU A 191 -21.81 -7.97 2.44
N LYS A 192 -22.63 -7.20 3.17
CA LYS A 192 -23.95 -7.63 3.61
C LYS A 192 -24.87 -7.99 2.44
N ASP A 193 -24.91 -7.15 1.40
CA ASP A 193 -25.73 -7.40 0.22
C ASP A 193 -25.17 -8.52 -0.66
N TYR A 194 -23.84 -8.71 -0.64
CA TYR A 194 -23.18 -9.75 -1.41
C TYR A 194 -23.35 -11.15 -0.82
N MET A 195 -23.37 -11.24 0.52
CA MET A 195 -23.59 -12.51 1.21
C MET A 195 -25.05 -12.97 1.06
N THR A 196 -25.23 -14.23 0.77
CA THR A 196 -26.55 -14.87 0.66
C THR A 196 -26.70 -15.92 1.74
N GLU A 197 -27.82 -15.88 2.44
CA GLU A 197 -28.17 -16.92 3.40
C GLU A 197 -28.50 -18.23 2.67
N ALA A 198 -27.89 -19.33 3.07
CA ALA A 198 -28.20 -20.66 2.61
C ALA A 198 -28.41 -21.58 3.83
N ASN A 199 -29.60 -22.17 3.93
CA ASN A 199 -29.97 -23.08 5.03
C ASN A 199 -29.83 -22.46 6.45
N GLY A 200 -30.04 -21.15 6.62
CA GLY A 200 -29.91 -20.47 7.90
C GLY A 200 -28.48 -20.09 8.29
N GLU A 201 -27.52 -20.24 7.36
CA GLU A 201 -26.12 -19.81 7.50
C GLU A 201 -25.76 -18.79 6.42
N LEU A 202 -24.93 -17.80 6.78
CA LEU A 202 -24.38 -16.79 5.86
C LEU A 202 -23.15 -17.32 5.14
#